data_5120c7b69f438f7e626dfe99d3306909
#
_entry.id   5120c7b69f438f7e626dfe99d3306909
#
_cell.length_a   1.000
_cell.length_b   1.000
_cell.length_c   1.000
_cell.angle_alpha   90.00
_cell.angle_beta   90.00
_cell.angle_gamma   90.00
#
_symmetry.space_group_name_H-M   'P 1'
#
loop_
_entity.id
_entity.type
_entity.pdbx_description
1 polymer ?
#
loop_
_entity_poly.entity_id
_entity_poly.type
_entity_poly.pdbx_seq_one_letter_code
_entity_poly.pdbx_strand_id
1 'polypeptide(L)'
;MRLGADVTYIRTLEQLSATDVGLAGGKGANLGELTRAGFPVPPGFVLTTTAYNAFVRANGLQAAITAALPEAAPSDPAELARAATVIAGHFAAGRVPAEIADDLRQAYLALGGGLVAVRSSATAEDLPTASFAGQQETFLNVSGAAAVREATARCWASLWTARALAYRARQGIPPDAVSLAVVVQRMVAAEAAGVLFTANPLTGDPDEMVINAVRGCGEALVSGQVTPEEIVVGYGTWTVRWRDSPAGRVLAEAQVGQLARLGEQIAAHYGRPQDIEWAWAGGRFHVFQARPITTPLRARP
;
A
#
# COMPACT_ATOMS: atom_id res chain seq x y z
N MET A 1 -39.44 -7.84 -6.79
CA MET A 1 -39.00 -7.17 -5.55
C MET A 1 -37.50 -7.54 -5.36
N ARG A 2 -36.59 -6.71 -5.89
CA ARG A 2 -35.13 -6.93 -5.76
C ARG A 2 -34.67 -6.16 -4.52
N LEU A 3 -34.59 -6.85 -3.39
CA LEU A 3 -33.82 -6.43 -2.23
C LEU A 3 -32.47 -7.14 -2.30
N GLY A 4 -31.67 -6.80 -3.31
CA GLY A 4 -30.24 -7.05 -3.30
C GLY A 4 -29.61 -5.81 -2.71
N ALA A 5 -28.90 -5.91 -1.59
CA ALA A 5 -27.95 -4.89 -1.20
C ALA A 5 -27.05 -4.65 -2.42
N ASP A 6 -26.96 -3.40 -2.88
CA ASP A 6 -26.09 -3.03 -4.00
C ASP A 6 -24.66 -3.49 -3.70
N VAL A 7 -24.27 -4.58 -4.32
CA VAL A 7 -22.90 -5.12 -4.18
C VAL A 7 -21.97 -4.14 -4.88
N THR A 8 -21.30 -3.31 -4.13
CA THR A 8 -20.41 -2.29 -4.71
C THR A 8 -19.00 -2.84 -4.76
N TYR A 9 -18.49 -3.08 -5.97
CA TYR A 9 -17.11 -3.54 -6.20
C TYR A 9 -16.09 -2.41 -6.11
N ILE A 10 -16.53 -1.16 -6.28
CA ILE A 10 -15.66 0.03 -6.29
C ILE A 10 -16.05 0.97 -5.15
N ARG A 11 -15.04 1.57 -4.51
CA ARG A 11 -15.15 2.71 -3.60
C ARG A 11 -14.11 3.76 -3.99
N THR A 12 -14.50 5.03 -4.06
CA THR A 12 -13.52 6.11 -4.17
C THR A 12 -12.84 6.31 -2.81
N LEU A 13 -11.64 6.93 -2.79
CA LEU A 13 -10.94 7.14 -1.51
C LEU A 13 -11.75 8.00 -0.55
N GLU A 14 -12.51 8.97 -1.03
CA GLU A 14 -13.37 9.84 -0.22
C GLU A 14 -14.52 9.08 0.50
N GLN A 15 -14.88 7.90 0.01
CA GLN A 15 -15.91 7.04 0.59
C GLN A 15 -15.39 6.09 1.67
N LEU A 16 -14.08 6.08 1.90
CA LEU A 16 -13.41 5.15 2.82
C LEU A 16 -12.88 5.89 4.06
N SER A 17 -12.74 5.14 5.13
CA SER A 17 -12.19 5.58 6.41
C SER A 17 -11.27 4.53 7.01
N ALA A 18 -10.60 4.85 8.10
CA ALA A 18 -9.73 3.91 8.83
C ALA A 18 -10.46 2.63 9.30
N THR A 19 -11.80 2.66 9.43
CA THR A 19 -12.61 1.51 9.87
C THR A 19 -12.92 0.52 8.75
N ASP A 20 -12.67 0.88 7.48
CA ASP A 20 -13.03 0.08 6.30
C ASP A 20 -11.97 -0.96 5.91
N VAL A 21 -11.08 -1.36 6.84
CA VAL A 21 -10.01 -2.34 6.57
C VAL A 21 -10.55 -3.65 5.98
N GLY A 22 -11.67 -4.15 6.48
CA GLY A 22 -12.31 -5.37 5.96
C GLY A 22 -12.74 -5.27 4.49
N LEU A 23 -13.05 -4.06 4.02
CA LEU A 23 -13.54 -3.79 2.66
C LEU A 23 -12.41 -3.34 1.72
N ALA A 24 -11.51 -2.48 2.22
CA ALA A 24 -10.51 -1.78 1.41
C ALA A 24 -9.07 -2.27 1.64
N GLY A 25 -8.84 -3.17 2.60
CA GLY A 25 -7.51 -3.50 3.09
C GLY A 25 -6.88 -2.35 3.88
N GLY A 26 -5.74 -2.59 4.52
CA GLY A 26 -5.06 -1.59 5.34
C GLY A 26 -4.68 -0.33 4.56
N LYS A 27 -4.03 -0.52 3.40
CA LYS A 27 -3.62 0.61 2.54
C LYS A 27 -4.80 1.43 2.02
N GLY A 28 -5.85 0.77 1.52
CA GLY A 28 -7.03 1.45 0.99
C GLY A 28 -7.78 2.24 2.07
N ALA A 29 -7.98 1.65 3.25
CA ALA A 29 -8.62 2.29 4.39
C ALA A 29 -7.81 3.51 4.88
N ASN A 30 -6.47 3.36 4.97
CA ASN A 30 -5.59 4.44 5.39
C ASN A 30 -5.57 5.61 4.39
N LEU A 31 -5.49 5.33 3.07
CA LEU A 31 -5.56 6.36 2.04
C LEU A 31 -6.92 7.08 2.06
N GLY A 32 -8.01 6.35 2.31
CA GLY A 32 -9.34 6.93 2.50
C GLY A 32 -9.38 7.89 3.68
N GLU A 33 -8.86 7.48 4.83
CA GLU A 33 -8.76 8.32 6.04
C GLU A 33 -7.98 9.61 5.78
N LEU A 34 -6.79 9.49 5.19
CA LEU A 34 -5.97 10.64 4.82
C LEU A 34 -6.69 11.59 3.85
N THR A 35 -7.40 11.04 2.86
CA THR A 35 -8.17 11.83 1.89
C THR A 35 -9.29 12.61 2.58
N ARG A 36 -10.06 11.96 3.46
CA ARG A 36 -11.15 12.58 4.22
C ARG A 36 -10.66 13.64 5.20
N ALA A 37 -9.47 13.45 5.76
CA ALA A 37 -8.82 14.43 6.63
C ALA A 37 -8.23 15.64 5.85
N GLY A 38 -8.33 15.64 4.50
CA GLY A 38 -7.87 16.73 3.65
C GLY A 38 -6.37 16.71 3.35
N PHE A 39 -5.66 15.63 3.64
CA PHE A 39 -4.26 15.49 3.28
C PHE A 39 -4.08 15.33 1.76
N PRO A 40 -2.93 15.71 1.20
CA PRO A 40 -2.69 15.74 -0.25
C PRO A 40 -2.46 14.34 -0.84
N VAL A 41 -3.48 13.50 -0.79
CA VAL A 41 -3.48 12.15 -1.39
C VAL A 41 -3.84 12.28 -2.88
N PRO A 42 -3.08 11.66 -3.81
CA PRO A 42 -3.48 11.61 -5.21
C PRO A 42 -4.83 10.91 -5.38
N PRO A 43 -5.70 11.38 -6.30
CA PRO A 43 -7.00 10.76 -6.54
C PRO A 43 -6.88 9.27 -6.89
N GLY A 44 -7.86 8.49 -6.43
CA GLY A 44 -7.88 7.05 -6.65
C GLY A 44 -9.18 6.40 -6.21
N PHE A 45 -9.25 5.10 -6.44
CA PHE A 45 -10.35 4.25 -5.98
C PHE A 45 -9.82 2.89 -5.53
N VAL A 46 -10.66 2.14 -4.86
CA VAL A 46 -10.37 0.79 -4.38
C VAL A 46 -11.33 -0.20 -5.03
N LEU A 47 -10.79 -1.25 -5.66
CA LEU A 47 -11.52 -2.49 -5.85
C LEU A 47 -11.57 -3.19 -4.50
N THR A 48 -12.78 -3.40 -4.00
CA THR A 48 -13.01 -3.93 -2.66
C THR A 48 -12.71 -5.43 -2.56
N THR A 49 -12.57 -5.92 -1.34
CA THR A 49 -12.49 -7.36 -1.07
C THR A 49 -13.70 -8.13 -1.60
N THR A 50 -14.85 -7.47 -1.75
CA THR A 50 -16.05 -8.06 -2.37
C THR A 50 -15.78 -8.45 -3.83
N ALA A 51 -15.02 -7.63 -4.57
CA ALA A 51 -14.62 -7.94 -5.95
C ALA A 51 -13.67 -9.16 -6.00
N TYR A 52 -12.70 -9.23 -5.08
CA TYR A 52 -11.82 -10.38 -4.93
C TYR A 52 -12.62 -11.67 -4.68
N ASN A 53 -13.51 -11.64 -3.70
CA ASN A 53 -14.33 -12.80 -3.33
C ASN A 53 -15.26 -13.23 -4.47
N ALA A 54 -15.81 -12.29 -5.23
CA ALA A 54 -16.60 -12.58 -6.43
C ALA A 54 -15.76 -13.23 -7.53
N PHE A 55 -14.54 -12.74 -7.76
CA PHE A 55 -13.59 -13.35 -8.71
C PHE A 55 -13.21 -14.78 -8.30
N VAL A 56 -12.86 -15.01 -7.04
CA VAL A 56 -12.50 -16.34 -6.50
C VAL A 56 -13.67 -17.30 -6.69
N ARG A 57 -14.89 -16.88 -6.34
CA ARG A 57 -16.11 -17.71 -6.48
C ARG A 57 -16.45 -18.01 -7.93
N ALA A 58 -16.42 -17.02 -8.82
CA ALA A 58 -16.79 -17.18 -10.23
C ALA A 58 -15.85 -18.15 -10.98
N ASN A 59 -14.60 -18.26 -10.54
CA ASN A 59 -13.60 -19.13 -11.13
C ASN A 59 -13.35 -20.45 -10.35
N GLY A 60 -14.12 -20.70 -9.28
CA GLY A 60 -13.96 -21.93 -8.46
C GLY A 60 -12.60 -22.03 -7.76
N LEU A 61 -11.91 -20.90 -7.53
CA LEU A 61 -10.52 -20.88 -7.05
C LEU A 61 -10.39 -21.37 -5.61
N GLN A 62 -11.45 -21.29 -4.79
CA GLN A 62 -11.38 -21.74 -3.41
C GLN A 62 -11.01 -23.23 -3.31
N ALA A 63 -11.64 -24.07 -4.12
CA ALA A 63 -11.34 -25.51 -4.15
C ALA A 63 -9.91 -25.78 -4.63
N ALA A 64 -9.46 -25.06 -5.66
CA ALA A 64 -8.10 -25.17 -6.19
C ALA A 64 -7.03 -24.73 -5.17
N ILE A 65 -7.30 -23.65 -4.43
CA ILE A 65 -6.43 -23.17 -3.35
C ILE A 65 -6.33 -24.23 -2.25
N THR A 66 -7.47 -24.75 -1.77
CA THR A 66 -7.49 -25.75 -0.70
C THR A 66 -6.75 -27.02 -1.13
N ALA A 67 -6.95 -27.49 -2.37
CA ALA A 67 -6.27 -28.68 -2.89
C ALA A 67 -4.75 -28.50 -3.09
N ALA A 68 -4.29 -27.28 -3.33
CA ALA A 68 -2.87 -26.98 -3.52
C ALA A 68 -2.11 -26.81 -2.20
N LEU A 69 -2.81 -26.46 -1.11
CA LEU A 69 -2.18 -26.24 0.19
C LEU A 69 -1.94 -27.57 0.91
N PRO A 70 -0.81 -27.75 1.61
CA PRO A 70 -0.56 -28.91 2.45
C PRO A 70 -1.57 -29.03 3.59
N GLU A 71 -1.94 -30.26 3.96
CA GLU A 71 -2.88 -30.55 5.08
C GLU A 71 -2.31 -30.12 6.45
N ALA A 72 -1.00 -30.21 6.65
CA ALA A 72 -0.31 -29.76 7.84
C ALA A 72 0.34 -28.38 7.61
N ALA A 73 0.57 -27.64 8.69
CA ALA A 73 1.28 -26.36 8.61
C ALA A 73 2.64 -26.57 7.90
N PRO A 74 2.82 -26.01 6.68
CA PRO A 74 3.96 -26.35 5.86
C PRO A 74 5.25 -25.77 6.48
N SER A 75 6.20 -26.64 6.74
CA SER A 75 7.55 -26.29 7.20
C SER A 75 8.57 -26.27 6.07
N ASP A 76 8.25 -26.93 4.93
CA ASP A 76 9.13 -27.02 3.77
C ASP A 76 8.89 -25.87 2.78
N PRO A 77 9.90 -24.99 2.57
CA PRO A 77 9.82 -23.91 1.58
C PRO A 77 9.52 -24.39 0.15
N ALA A 78 9.96 -25.60 -0.21
CA ALA A 78 9.72 -26.16 -1.54
C ALA A 78 8.25 -26.56 -1.75
N GLU A 79 7.56 -27.02 -0.72
CA GLU A 79 6.11 -27.29 -0.77
C GLU A 79 5.31 -26.00 -0.96
N LEU A 80 5.66 -24.95 -0.22
CA LEU A 80 5.05 -23.63 -0.37
C LEU A 80 5.27 -23.04 -1.76
N ALA A 81 6.46 -23.21 -2.33
CA ALA A 81 6.77 -22.74 -3.68
C ALA A 81 5.94 -23.49 -4.73
N ARG A 82 5.77 -24.82 -4.60
CA ARG A 82 4.90 -25.61 -5.47
C ARG A 82 3.43 -25.17 -5.36
N ALA A 83 2.91 -25.05 -4.15
CA ALA A 83 1.55 -24.57 -3.90
C ALA A 83 1.32 -23.18 -4.51
N ALA A 84 2.23 -22.25 -4.28
CA ALA A 84 2.18 -20.90 -4.85
C ALA A 84 2.13 -20.93 -6.39
N THR A 85 2.95 -21.76 -7.04
CA THR A 85 2.99 -21.89 -8.50
C THR A 85 1.67 -22.40 -9.05
N VAL A 86 1.09 -23.44 -8.42
CA VAL A 86 -0.20 -24.01 -8.83
C VAL A 86 -1.31 -22.97 -8.68
N ILE A 87 -1.38 -22.29 -7.52
CA ILE A 87 -2.41 -21.28 -7.26
C ILE A 87 -2.26 -20.11 -8.23
N ALA A 88 -1.03 -19.62 -8.47
CA ALA A 88 -0.78 -18.53 -9.43
C ALA A 88 -1.25 -18.90 -10.84
N GLY A 89 -1.06 -20.16 -11.27
CA GLY A 89 -1.59 -20.67 -12.54
C GLY A 89 -3.10 -20.58 -12.63
N HIS A 90 -3.84 -20.92 -11.57
CA HIS A 90 -5.29 -20.79 -11.51
C HIS A 90 -5.75 -19.33 -11.57
N PHE A 91 -5.07 -18.43 -10.86
CA PHE A 91 -5.36 -16.99 -10.94
C PHE A 91 -5.11 -16.41 -12.34
N ALA A 92 -4.02 -16.82 -12.99
CA ALA A 92 -3.68 -16.39 -14.35
C ALA A 92 -4.69 -16.88 -15.40
N ALA A 93 -5.26 -18.09 -15.22
CA ALA A 93 -6.31 -18.64 -16.08
C ALA A 93 -7.70 -18.07 -15.78
N GLY A 94 -7.88 -17.46 -14.61
CA GLY A 94 -9.15 -16.92 -14.14
C GLY A 94 -9.62 -15.72 -14.98
N ARG A 95 -10.93 -15.61 -15.18
CA ARG A 95 -11.54 -14.48 -15.87
C ARG A 95 -12.24 -13.54 -14.88
N VAL A 96 -11.89 -12.27 -14.95
CA VAL A 96 -12.59 -11.25 -14.17
C VAL A 96 -14.04 -11.17 -14.65
N PRO A 97 -15.05 -11.33 -13.75
CA PRO A 97 -16.45 -11.22 -14.12
C PRO A 97 -16.75 -9.91 -14.85
N ALA A 98 -17.66 -9.95 -15.84
CA ALA A 98 -17.94 -8.82 -16.73
C ALA A 98 -18.38 -7.58 -15.94
N GLU A 99 -19.22 -7.74 -14.93
CA GLU A 99 -19.69 -6.69 -14.05
C GLU A 99 -18.53 -5.98 -13.31
N ILE A 100 -17.56 -6.73 -12.79
CA ILE A 100 -16.36 -6.15 -12.14
C ILE A 100 -15.48 -5.44 -13.16
N ALA A 101 -15.31 -6.04 -14.35
CA ALA A 101 -14.52 -5.45 -15.43
C ALA A 101 -15.12 -4.12 -15.93
N ASP A 102 -16.44 -4.05 -16.01
CA ASP A 102 -17.17 -2.85 -16.42
C ASP A 102 -17.09 -1.75 -15.36
N ASP A 103 -17.30 -2.08 -14.08
CA ASP A 103 -17.17 -1.14 -12.96
C ASP A 103 -15.74 -0.59 -12.88
N LEU A 104 -14.73 -1.46 -13.01
CA LEU A 104 -13.33 -1.07 -13.05
C LEU A 104 -13.02 -0.11 -14.20
N ARG A 105 -13.52 -0.42 -15.40
CA ARG A 105 -13.35 0.43 -16.58
C ARG A 105 -14.00 1.80 -16.38
N GLN A 106 -15.21 1.84 -15.83
CA GLN A 106 -15.92 3.10 -15.56
C GLN A 106 -15.16 3.94 -14.52
N ALA A 107 -14.71 3.33 -13.41
CA ALA A 107 -13.93 4.01 -12.38
C ALA A 107 -12.60 4.56 -12.91
N TYR A 108 -11.88 3.78 -13.73
CA TYR A 108 -10.65 4.23 -14.38
C TYR A 108 -10.87 5.43 -15.30
N LEU A 109 -11.95 5.41 -16.10
CA LEU A 109 -12.32 6.53 -16.97
C LEU A 109 -12.77 7.76 -16.15
N ALA A 110 -13.53 7.57 -15.08
CA ALA A 110 -13.93 8.65 -14.17
C ALA A 110 -12.73 9.28 -13.45
N LEU A 111 -11.68 8.49 -13.17
CA LEU A 111 -10.41 9.00 -12.66
C LEU A 111 -9.65 9.86 -13.68
N GLY A 112 -10.10 9.92 -14.94
CA GLY A 112 -9.53 10.67 -16.05
C GLY A 112 -8.63 9.83 -16.95
N GLY A 113 -8.52 8.52 -16.74
CA GLY A 113 -7.62 7.64 -17.48
C GLY A 113 -6.15 7.99 -17.21
N GLY A 114 -5.27 7.65 -18.16
CA GLY A 114 -3.84 7.95 -18.06
C GLY A 114 -3.06 6.95 -17.18
N LEU A 115 -1.93 7.38 -16.69
CA LEU A 115 -1.05 6.51 -15.89
C LEU A 115 -1.56 6.38 -14.47
N VAL A 116 -1.64 5.14 -13.98
CA VAL A 116 -2.02 4.81 -12.60
C VAL A 116 -1.02 3.84 -11.97
N ALA A 117 -0.96 3.86 -10.64
CA ALA A 117 -0.39 2.80 -9.82
C ALA A 117 -1.51 1.84 -9.42
N VAL A 118 -1.26 0.53 -9.53
CA VAL A 118 -2.16 -0.54 -9.09
C VAL A 118 -1.46 -1.29 -7.97
N ARG A 119 -2.02 -1.24 -6.75
CA ARG A 119 -1.34 -1.68 -5.52
C ARG A 119 -2.23 -2.64 -4.74
N SER A 120 -1.68 -3.76 -4.32
CA SER A 120 -2.38 -4.69 -3.41
C SER A 120 -2.60 -4.05 -2.04
N SER A 121 -3.73 -4.37 -1.42
CA SER A 121 -4.15 -3.88 -0.10
C SER A 121 -4.82 -5.01 0.66
N ALA A 122 -4.06 -5.68 1.53
CA ALA A 122 -4.53 -6.84 2.28
C ALA A 122 -5.30 -6.43 3.55
N THR A 123 -6.28 -7.24 3.93
CA THR A 123 -7.04 -7.03 5.19
C THR A 123 -6.23 -7.28 6.45
N ALA A 124 -5.11 -8.00 6.34
CA ALA A 124 -4.22 -8.33 7.45
C ALA A 124 -2.89 -7.54 7.41
N GLU A 125 -2.80 -6.45 6.62
CA GLU A 125 -1.56 -5.72 6.36
C GLU A 125 -0.95 -5.03 7.58
N ASP A 126 -1.79 -4.44 8.42
CA ASP A 126 -1.39 -3.59 9.55
C ASP A 126 -1.79 -4.19 10.90
N LEU A 127 -1.69 -5.50 11.06
CA LEU A 127 -1.86 -6.10 12.38
C LEU A 127 -0.71 -5.65 13.29
N PRO A 128 -0.97 -5.27 14.55
CA PRO A 128 0.05 -4.76 15.48
C PRO A 128 1.25 -5.69 15.68
N THR A 129 1.05 -6.98 15.38
CA THR A 129 2.05 -8.05 15.56
C THR A 129 2.66 -8.53 14.25
N ALA A 130 2.23 -7.99 13.10
CA ALA A 130 2.56 -8.57 11.82
C ALA A 130 2.69 -7.50 10.72
N SER A 131 3.91 -7.25 10.26
CA SER A 131 4.18 -6.38 9.12
C SER A 131 4.29 -7.20 7.84
N PHE A 132 3.37 -6.99 6.89
CA PHE A 132 3.47 -7.51 5.51
C PHE A 132 4.43 -6.68 4.64
N ALA A 133 5.37 -5.97 5.24
CA ALA A 133 6.32 -5.16 4.50
C ALA A 133 7.05 -5.97 3.41
N GLY A 134 7.04 -5.46 2.19
CA GLY A 134 7.71 -6.09 1.04
C GLY A 134 7.01 -7.34 0.48
N GLN A 135 5.76 -7.65 0.88
CA GLN A 135 4.97 -8.76 0.32
C GLN A 135 3.89 -8.29 -0.65
N GLN A 136 3.81 -6.99 -0.89
CA GLN A 136 2.75 -6.37 -1.67
C GLN A 136 3.23 -6.03 -3.07
N GLU A 137 2.40 -6.43 -4.03
CA GLU A 137 2.65 -6.09 -5.44
C GLU A 137 2.20 -4.66 -5.72
N THR A 138 3.05 -3.94 -6.42
CA THR A 138 2.77 -2.61 -6.94
C THR A 138 3.16 -2.56 -8.40
N PHE A 139 2.23 -2.20 -9.26
CA PHE A 139 2.45 -1.98 -10.68
C PHE A 139 2.32 -0.49 -10.96
N LEU A 140 3.42 0.13 -11.35
CA LEU A 140 3.48 1.54 -11.68
C LEU A 140 3.31 1.76 -13.19
N ASN A 141 2.93 2.98 -13.58
CA ASN A 141 2.79 3.39 -14.98
C ASN A 141 1.83 2.53 -15.80
N VAL A 142 0.81 1.96 -15.15
CA VAL A 142 -0.23 1.18 -15.84
C VAL A 142 -1.15 2.14 -16.59
N SER A 143 -1.43 1.86 -17.86
CA SER A 143 -2.30 2.69 -18.70
C SER A 143 -3.27 1.85 -19.50
N GLY A 144 -4.53 2.30 -19.54
CA GLY A 144 -5.63 1.63 -20.23
C GLY A 144 -6.36 0.62 -19.36
N ALA A 145 -7.70 0.57 -19.49
CA ALA A 145 -8.56 -0.25 -18.64
C ALA A 145 -8.23 -1.76 -18.70
N ALA A 146 -7.77 -2.25 -19.83
CA ALA A 146 -7.35 -3.65 -19.98
C ALA A 146 -6.10 -3.96 -19.12
N ALA A 147 -5.10 -3.09 -19.18
CA ALA A 147 -3.88 -3.23 -18.37
C ALA A 147 -4.16 -3.08 -16.86
N VAL A 148 -5.06 -2.16 -16.47
CA VAL A 148 -5.50 -2.02 -15.08
C VAL A 148 -6.18 -3.30 -14.57
N ARG A 149 -7.04 -3.93 -15.40
CA ARG A 149 -7.69 -5.20 -15.07
C ARG A 149 -6.67 -6.33 -14.92
N GLU A 150 -5.68 -6.41 -15.81
CA GLU A 150 -4.60 -7.40 -15.71
C GLU A 150 -3.76 -7.20 -14.44
N ALA A 151 -3.32 -5.97 -14.17
CA ALA A 151 -2.60 -5.64 -12.96
C ALA A 151 -3.40 -5.96 -11.69
N THR A 152 -4.72 -5.73 -11.71
CA THR A 152 -5.63 -6.12 -10.62
C THR A 152 -5.61 -7.62 -10.38
N ALA A 153 -5.73 -8.44 -11.42
CA ALA A 153 -5.68 -9.91 -11.29
C ALA A 153 -4.32 -10.37 -10.75
N ARG A 154 -3.24 -9.74 -11.16
CA ARG A 154 -1.89 -10.01 -10.63
C ARG A 154 -1.76 -9.58 -9.16
N CYS A 155 -2.32 -8.45 -8.74
CA CYS A 155 -2.42 -8.08 -7.32
C CYS A 155 -3.14 -9.18 -6.54
N TRP A 156 -4.30 -9.67 -7.00
CA TRP A 156 -5.04 -10.74 -6.32
C TRP A 156 -4.22 -12.03 -6.20
N ALA A 157 -3.47 -12.39 -7.24
CA ALA A 157 -2.59 -13.56 -7.21
C ALA A 157 -1.45 -13.42 -6.19
N SER A 158 -0.98 -12.19 -5.92
CA SER A 158 0.14 -11.95 -5.00
C SER A 158 -0.14 -12.36 -3.56
N LEU A 159 -1.42 -12.47 -3.18
CA LEU A 159 -1.84 -13.02 -1.89
C LEU A 159 -1.34 -14.48 -1.69
N TRP A 160 -1.04 -15.19 -2.77
CA TRP A 160 -0.71 -16.62 -2.80
C TRP A 160 0.75 -16.91 -3.17
N THR A 161 1.63 -15.92 -3.06
CA THR A 161 3.08 -16.15 -3.22
C THR A 161 3.62 -17.06 -2.12
N ALA A 162 4.69 -17.81 -2.39
CA ALA A 162 5.34 -18.67 -1.40
C ALA A 162 5.69 -17.91 -0.11
N ARG A 163 6.15 -16.68 -0.23
CA ARG A 163 6.45 -15.80 0.90
C ARG A 163 5.20 -15.46 1.72
N ALA A 164 4.09 -15.13 1.06
CA ALA A 164 2.82 -14.82 1.72
C ALA A 164 2.23 -16.06 2.40
N LEU A 165 2.35 -17.23 1.78
CA LEU A 165 1.95 -18.52 2.37
C LEU A 165 2.79 -18.85 3.61
N ALA A 166 4.12 -18.74 3.51
CA ALA A 166 5.03 -18.98 4.64
C ALA A 166 4.77 -18.05 5.83
N TYR A 167 4.47 -16.79 5.54
CA TYR A 167 4.15 -15.81 6.57
C TYR A 167 2.85 -16.18 7.30
N ARG A 168 1.76 -16.46 6.56
CA ARG A 168 0.47 -16.85 7.15
C ARG A 168 0.57 -18.13 7.97
N ALA A 169 1.29 -19.13 7.44
CA ALA A 169 1.53 -20.36 8.18
C ALA A 169 2.21 -20.11 9.54
N ARG A 170 3.23 -19.23 9.57
CA ARG A 170 3.90 -18.86 10.84
C ARG A 170 3.01 -18.09 11.80
N GLN A 171 2.07 -17.29 11.29
CA GLN A 171 1.14 -16.51 12.09
C GLN A 171 -0.15 -17.26 12.45
N GLY A 172 -0.32 -18.51 11.98
CA GLY A 172 -1.55 -19.28 12.19
C GLY A 172 -2.78 -18.68 11.53
N ILE A 173 -2.61 -17.91 10.45
CA ILE A 173 -3.70 -17.23 9.73
C ILE A 173 -4.29 -18.23 8.71
N PRO A 174 -5.57 -18.61 8.84
CA PRO A 174 -6.23 -19.52 7.90
C PRO A 174 -6.27 -18.97 6.47
N PRO A 175 -6.17 -19.81 5.43
CA PRO A 175 -6.18 -19.37 4.04
C PRO A 175 -7.45 -18.62 3.62
N ASP A 176 -8.58 -18.93 4.22
CA ASP A 176 -9.89 -18.33 3.96
C ASP A 176 -10.17 -17.06 4.78
N ALA A 177 -9.32 -16.76 5.76
CA ALA A 177 -9.48 -15.57 6.61
C ALA A 177 -8.92 -14.29 5.98
N VAL A 178 -8.29 -14.37 4.79
CA VAL A 178 -7.67 -13.22 4.13
C VAL A 178 -8.33 -12.90 2.80
N SER A 179 -8.55 -11.63 2.58
CA SER A 179 -9.02 -11.08 1.30
C SER A 179 -8.12 -9.93 0.88
N LEU A 180 -8.15 -9.61 -0.40
CA LEU A 180 -7.30 -8.58 -0.97
C LEU A 180 -8.15 -7.56 -1.72
N ALA A 181 -8.06 -6.31 -1.30
CA ALA A 181 -8.50 -5.17 -2.08
C ALA A 181 -7.37 -4.68 -2.99
N VAL A 182 -7.69 -3.87 -3.99
CA VAL A 182 -6.70 -3.27 -4.90
C VAL A 182 -6.93 -1.78 -4.98
N VAL A 183 -5.91 -1.01 -4.63
CA VAL A 183 -5.89 0.45 -4.80
C VAL A 183 -5.45 0.78 -6.21
N VAL A 184 -6.24 1.57 -6.92
CA VAL A 184 -5.89 2.16 -8.22
C VAL A 184 -5.80 3.67 -8.02
N GLN A 185 -4.60 4.23 -8.17
CA GLN A 185 -4.31 5.61 -7.83
C GLN A 185 -3.60 6.31 -8.99
N ARG A 186 -3.95 7.58 -9.26
CA ARG A 186 -3.30 8.36 -10.30
C ARG A 186 -1.80 8.49 -10.04
N MET A 187 -0.99 8.22 -11.06
CA MET A 187 0.44 8.48 -10.99
C MET A 187 0.73 9.97 -10.84
N VAL A 188 1.76 10.25 -10.08
CA VAL A 188 2.31 11.59 -9.91
C VAL A 188 3.68 11.63 -10.59
N ALA A 189 3.92 12.63 -11.42
CA ALA A 189 5.22 12.84 -12.06
C ALA A 189 6.22 13.40 -11.03
N ALA A 190 6.73 12.53 -10.17
CA ALA A 190 7.57 12.90 -9.06
C ALA A 190 8.90 13.49 -9.51
N GLU A 191 9.24 14.68 -9.02
CA GLU A 191 10.55 15.32 -9.12
C GLU A 191 11.50 14.82 -8.03
N ALA A 192 10.92 14.53 -6.86
CA ALA A 192 11.55 13.85 -5.73
C ALA A 192 10.53 12.99 -5.00
N ALA A 193 10.99 11.93 -4.36
CA ALA A 193 10.14 11.05 -3.56
C ALA A 193 10.94 10.46 -2.40
N GLY A 194 10.23 9.90 -1.42
CA GLY A 194 10.90 9.30 -0.31
C GLY A 194 9.99 8.86 0.83
N VAL A 195 10.61 8.72 1.98
CA VAL A 195 9.94 8.35 3.23
C VAL A 195 10.23 9.40 4.30
N LEU A 196 9.24 9.73 5.10
CA LEU A 196 9.36 10.55 6.29
C LEU A 196 8.94 9.73 7.51
N PHE A 197 9.85 9.55 8.46
CA PHE A 197 9.54 9.05 9.79
C PHE A 197 9.33 10.22 10.74
N THR A 198 8.18 10.30 11.39
CA THR A 198 7.85 11.39 12.32
C THR A 198 8.40 11.18 13.74
N ALA A 199 9.16 10.11 13.94
CA ALA A 199 10.06 9.86 15.05
C ALA A 199 11.24 9.07 14.49
N ASN A 200 12.42 9.15 15.10
CA ASN A 200 13.62 8.48 14.58
C ASN A 200 13.58 6.97 14.87
N PRO A 201 13.39 6.10 13.86
CA PRO A 201 13.25 4.65 14.09
C PRO A 201 14.59 3.97 14.42
N LEU A 202 15.73 4.63 14.15
CA LEU A 202 17.06 4.06 14.42
C LEU A 202 17.52 4.33 15.85
N THR A 203 17.30 5.55 16.34
CA THR A 203 17.70 5.96 17.68
C THR A 203 16.61 5.77 18.72
N GLY A 204 15.35 5.63 18.26
CA GLY A 204 14.16 5.63 19.09
C GLY A 204 13.79 7.01 19.63
N ASP A 205 14.39 8.08 19.11
CA ASP A 205 14.14 9.46 19.56
C ASP A 205 12.81 9.98 19.02
N PRO A 206 11.81 10.29 19.88
CA PRO A 206 10.51 10.79 19.45
C PRO A 206 10.55 12.26 19.03
N ASP A 207 11.62 12.98 19.35
CA ASP A 207 11.76 14.41 19.05
C ASP A 207 12.62 14.67 17.79
N GLU A 208 12.95 13.63 17.04
CA GLU A 208 13.63 13.69 15.76
C GLU A 208 12.80 13.06 14.65
N MET A 209 12.50 13.80 13.59
CA MET A 209 12.00 13.26 12.34
C MET A 209 13.16 12.90 11.41
N VAL A 210 13.00 11.85 10.61
CA VAL A 210 13.97 11.43 9.61
C VAL A 210 13.32 11.43 8.24
N ILE A 211 13.91 12.17 7.28
CA ILE A 211 13.48 12.20 5.89
C ILE A 211 14.55 11.50 5.05
N ASN A 212 14.14 10.51 4.29
CA ASN A 212 14.93 9.90 3.24
C ASN A 212 14.36 10.35 1.89
N ALA A 213 15.21 10.95 1.04
CA ALA A 213 14.79 11.54 -0.23
C ALA A 213 15.65 11.07 -1.40
N VAL A 214 15.01 10.82 -2.54
CA VAL A 214 15.66 10.51 -3.82
C VAL A 214 15.04 11.36 -4.93
N ARG A 215 15.80 11.61 -6.01
CA ARG A 215 15.28 12.28 -7.19
C ARG A 215 14.37 11.34 -7.98
N GLY A 216 13.31 11.89 -8.55
CA GLY A 216 12.35 11.14 -9.36
C GLY A 216 11.44 10.22 -8.53
N CYS A 217 11.10 9.06 -9.10
CA CYS A 217 10.20 8.10 -8.50
C CYS A 217 10.86 7.34 -7.33
N GLY A 218 10.13 7.14 -6.23
CA GLY A 218 10.61 6.47 -5.02
C GLY A 218 10.84 4.95 -5.14
N GLU A 219 10.57 4.34 -6.29
CA GLU A 219 10.71 2.89 -6.50
C GLU A 219 12.14 2.40 -6.23
N ALA A 220 13.15 3.15 -6.69
CA ALA A 220 14.55 2.84 -6.47
C ALA A 220 14.97 2.90 -4.99
N LEU A 221 14.30 3.76 -4.20
CA LEU A 221 14.52 3.84 -2.76
C LEU A 221 13.92 2.61 -2.05
N VAL A 222 12.67 2.29 -2.36
CA VAL A 222 11.95 1.16 -1.73
C VAL A 222 12.60 -0.18 -2.07
N SER A 223 13.17 -0.31 -3.27
CA SER A 223 13.93 -1.50 -3.70
C SER A 223 15.39 -1.56 -3.19
N GLY A 224 15.85 -0.51 -2.48
CA GLY A 224 17.24 -0.46 -1.96
C GLY A 224 18.32 -0.28 -3.01
N GLN A 225 17.97 0.18 -4.22
CA GLN A 225 18.91 0.34 -5.34
C GLN A 225 19.72 1.64 -5.28
N VAL A 226 19.30 2.59 -4.47
CA VAL A 226 19.96 3.90 -4.34
C VAL A 226 20.12 4.27 -2.87
N THR A 227 21.21 4.99 -2.56
CA THR A 227 21.40 5.62 -1.25
C THR A 227 20.67 6.95 -1.23
N PRO A 228 19.66 7.13 -0.36
CA PRO A 228 18.92 8.39 -0.27
C PRO A 228 19.77 9.50 0.35
N GLU A 229 19.35 10.75 0.12
CA GLU A 229 19.67 11.85 1.00
C GLU A 229 18.94 11.64 2.33
N GLU A 230 19.66 11.68 3.45
CA GLU A 230 19.09 11.60 4.79
C GLU A 230 19.12 12.96 5.48
N ILE A 231 17.97 13.38 5.98
CA ILE A 231 17.77 14.65 6.66
C ILE A 231 17.12 14.40 8.00
N VAL A 232 17.72 14.92 9.08
CA VAL A 232 17.14 14.86 10.42
C VAL A 232 16.57 16.23 10.77
N VAL A 233 15.30 16.24 11.20
CA VAL A 233 14.59 17.48 11.57
C VAL A 233 14.10 17.34 13.01
N GLY A 234 14.43 18.33 13.85
CA GLY A 234 13.92 18.38 15.22
C GLY A 234 12.40 18.59 15.23
N TYR A 235 11.67 17.74 15.93
CA TYR A 235 10.22 17.83 16.08
C TYR A 235 9.85 19.12 16.85
N GLY A 236 8.94 19.93 16.31
CA GLY A 236 8.54 21.21 16.91
C GLY A 236 9.61 22.31 16.90
N THR A 237 10.89 21.98 16.82
CA THR A 237 11.99 22.99 16.77
C THR A 237 12.37 23.36 15.34
N TRP A 238 12.07 22.53 14.38
CA TRP A 238 12.38 22.69 12.95
C TRP A 238 13.88 22.83 12.65
N THR A 239 14.74 22.44 13.58
CA THR A 239 16.20 22.40 13.35
C THR A 239 16.53 21.33 12.34
N VAL A 240 17.15 21.71 11.22
CA VAL A 240 17.49 20.80 10.12
C VAL A 240 18.97 20.41 10.21
N ARG A 241 19.24 19.11 10.22
CA ARG A 241 20.59 18.53 10.13
C ARG A 241 20.66 17.65 8.90
N TRP A 242 21.53 18.01 7.99
CA TRP A 242 21.78 17.23 6.78
C TRP A 242 22.88 16.22 7.04
N ARG A 243 22.67 14.99 6.61
CA ARG A 243 23.75 14.01 6.51
C ARG A 243 24.30 14.03 5.09
N ASP A 244 25.63 13.88 4.95
CA ASP A 244 26.28 13.88 3.65
C ASP A 244 25.68 12.78 2.75
N SER A 245 25.26 13.19 1.55
CA SER A 245 24.69 12.27 0.55
C SER A 245 25.54 12.32 -0.72
N PRO A 246 25.91 11.16 -1.26
CA PRO A 246 26.61 11.07 -2.55
C PRO A 246 25.78 11.67 -3.70
N ALA A 247 24.48 11.70 -3.59
CA ALA A 247 23.55 12.23 -4.60
C ALA A 247 23.38 13.76 -4.55
N GLY A 248 24.03 14.43 -3.58
CA GLY A 248 23.80 15.84 -3.31
C GLY A 248 22.41 16.14 -2.75
N ARG A 249 22.06 17.42 -2.63
CA ARG A 249 20.76 17.85 -2.10
C ARG A 249 19.62 17.54 -3.08
N VAL A 250 18.63 16.79 -2.59
CA VAL A 250 17.38 16.44 -3.30
C VAL A 250 16.30 17.46 -3.01
N LEU A 251 16.15 17.86 -1.73
CA LEU A 251 15.17 18.83 -1.27
C LEU A 251 15.85 20.17 -0.89
N ALA A 252 15.16 21.26 -1.16
CA ALA A 252 15.51 22.57 -0.62
C ALA A 252 15.04 22.67 0.86
N GLU A 253 15.68 23.51 1.65
CA GLU A 253 15.36 23.69 3.08
C GLU A 253 13.89 24.07 3.32
N ALA A 254 13.32 24.91 2.46
CA ALA A 254 11.90 25.28 2.53
C ALA A 254 10.98 24.05 2.30
N GLN A 255 11.36 23.13 1.40
CA GLN A 255 10.64 21.89 1.15
C GLN A 255 10.74 20.93 2.35
N VAL A 256 11.92 20.83 2.96
CA VAL A 256 12.11 20.04 4.19
C VAL A 256 11.17 20.53 5.29
N GLY A 257 11.10 21.86 5.53
CA GLY A 257 10.20 22.44 6.51
C GLY A 257 8.71 22.23 6.19
N GLN A 258 8.31 22.24 4.91
CA GLN A 258 6.95 21.92 4.49
C GLN A 258 6.60 20.46 4.74
N LEU A 259 7.50 19.55 4.37
CA LEU A 259 7.30 18.09 4.56
C LEU A 259 7.24 17.73 6.04
N ALA A 260 8.12 18.29 6.85
CA ALA A 260 8.13 18.04 8.29
C ALA A 260 6.82 18.50 8.95
N ARG A 261 6.30 19.69 8.61
CA ARG A 261 4.99 20.16 9.09
C ARG A 261 3.84 19.26 8.64
N LEU A 262 3.87 18.77 7.39
CA LEU A 262 2.89 17.83 6.89
C LEU A 262 2.93 16.52 7.72
N GLY A 263 4.13 16.02 8.00
CA GLY A 263 4.33 14.82 8.82
C GLY A 263 3.81 14.99 10.24
N GLU A 264 4.05 16.15 10.87
CA GLU A 264 3.51 16.50 12.19
C GLU A 264 1.98 16.49 12.21
N GLN A 265 1.34 17.07 11.21
CA GLN A 265 -0.11 17.09 11.09
C GLN A 265 -0.69 15.68 10.93
N ILE A 266 -0.03 14.84 10.11
CA ILE A 266 -0.45 13.45 9.94
C ILE A 266 -0.25 12.65 11.24
N ALA A 267 0.90 12.81 11.91
CA ALA A 267 1.15 12.14 13.19
C ALA A 267 0.14 12.57 14.28
N ALA A 268 -0.19 13.85 14.32
CA ALA A 268 -1.19 14.40 15.24
C ALA A 268 -2.60 13.83 14.93
N HIS A 269 -2.97 13.72 13.65
CA HIS A 269 -4.25 13.12 13.23
C HIS A 269 -4.39 11.67 13.73
N TYR A 270 -3.32 10.87 13.61
CA TYR A 270 -3.32 9.48 14.08
C TYR A 270 -3.00 9.31 15.57
N GLY A 271 -2.60 10.37 16.27
CA GLY A 271 -2.23 10.36 17.69
C GLY A 271 -0.96 9.55 18.01
N ARG A 272 -0.13 9.26 16.99
CA ARG A 272 1.11 8.46 17.13
C ARG A 272 2.06 8.68 15.97
N PRO A 273 3.37 8.41 16.16
CA PRO A 273 4.38 8.53 15.13
C PRO A 273 4.09 7.68 13.89
N GLN A 274 4.38 8.24 12.71
CA GLN A 274 4.07 7.69 11.40
C GLN A 274 5.31 7.53 10.52
N ASP A 275 5.29 6.48 9.70
CA ASP A 275 6.11 6.23 8.52
C ASP A 275 5.28 6.63 7.30
N ILE A 276 5.72 7.66 6.56
CA ILE A 276 4.93 8.33 5.51
C ILE A 276 5.68 8.24 4.18
N GLU A 277 5.06 7.61 3.18
CA GLU A 277 5.53 7.63 1.79
C GLU A 277 5.04 8.92 1.12
N TRP A 278 5.95 9.67 0.50
CA TRP A 278 5.65 10.95 -0.11
C TRP A 278 6.33 11.14 -1.47
N ALA A 279 5.82 12.07 -2.27
CA ALA A 279 6.52 12.65 -3.42
C ALA A 279 6.30 14.17 -3.49
N TRP A 280 7.27 14.83 -4.09
CA TRP A 280 7.19 16.23 -4.52
C TRP A 280 6.94 16.29 -6.01
N ALA A 281 5.89 16.97 -6.42
CA ALA A 281 5.55 17.20 -7.82
C ALA A 281 4.66 18.41 -7.99
N GLY A 282 4.87 19.18 -9.04
CA GLY A 282 4.04 20.34 -9.35
C GLY A 282 3.97 21.36 -8.21
N GLY A 283 5.06 21.57 -7.49
CA GLY A 283 5.18 22.55 -6.41
C GLY A 283 4.52 22.15 -5.08
N ARG A 284 4.14 20.90 -4.87
CA ARG A 284 3.52 20.41 -3.63
C ARG A 284 3.91 18.98 -3.28
N PHE A 285 3.73 18.62 -2.02
CA PHE A 285 3.85 17.23 -1.56
C PHE A 285 2.58 16.45 -1.84
N HIS A 286 2.76 15.16 -2.08
CA HIS A 286 1.71 14.15 -2.19
C HIS A 286 2.03 13.01 -1.22
N VAL A 287 1.00 12.44 -0.59
CA VAL A 287 1.11 11.33 0.37
C VAL A 287 0.53 10.08 -0.27
N PHE A 288 1.31 8.98 -0.27
CA PHE A 288 0.91 7.69 -0.84
C PHE A 288 0.61 6.62 0.20
N GLN A 289 1.11 6.80 1.42
CA GLN A 289 0.86 5.93 2.56
C GLN A 289 1.26 6.64 3.85
N ALA A 290 0.56 6.35 4.94
CA ALA A 290 1.02 6.61 6.29
C ALA A 290 0.72 5.38 7.14
N ARG A 291 1.68 4.92 7.92
CA ARG A 291 1.51 3.79 8.82
C ARG A 291 2.24 4.04 10.14
N PRO A 292 1.79 3.42 11.24
CA PRO A 292 2.48 3.57 12.52
C PRO A 292 3.92 3.08 12.44
N ILE A 293 4.82 3.81 13.12
CA ILE A 293 6.16 3.31 13.40
C ILE A 293 6.02 2.22 14.46
N THR A 294 6.50 1.01 14.12
CA THR A 294 6.42 -0.17 15.02
C THR A 294 7.69 -0.39 15.84
N THR A 295 8.78 0.29 15.50
CA THR A 295 10.02 0.26 16.28
C THR A 295 9.80 0.88 17.65
N PRO A 296 10.31 0.27 18.75
CA PRO A 296 10.21 0.86 20.08
C PRO A 296 10.83 2.26 20.13
N LEU A 297 10.07 3.23 20.59
CA LEU A 297 10.52 4.60 20.78
C LEU A 297 10.83 4.84 22.28
N ARG A 298 11.75 5.76 22.54
CA ARG A 298 12.05 6.22 23.89
C ARG A 298 10.83 6.97 24.42
N ALA A 299 10.58 6.89 25.73
CA ALA A 299 9.61 7.75 26.37
C ALA A 299 10.06 9.21 26.23
N ARG A 300 9.14 10.11 25.96
CA ARG A 300 9.42 11.55 26.11
C ARG A 300 9.67 11.84 27.57
N PRO A 301 10.71 12.61 27.91
CA PRO A 301 11.02 12.95 29.29
C PRO A 301 9.89 13.72 29.98
#